data_fd17312c669d7cfe64dcbef1a7ad8d34
#
_entry.id   fd17312c669d7cfe64dcbef1a7ad8d34
#
_cell.length_a   1.000
_cell.length_b   1.000
_cell.length_c   1.000
_cell.angle_alpha   90.00
_cell.angle_beta   90.00
_cell.angle_gamma   90.00
#
_symmetry.space_group_name_H-M   'P 1'
#
loop_
_entity.id
_entity.type
_entity.pdbx_description
1 polymer ?
#
loop_
_entity_poly.entity_id
_entity_poly.type
_entity_poly.pdbx_seq_one_letter_code
_entity_poly.pdbx_strand_id
1 'polypeptide(L)'
;RDRLRSRGLGDVYKRQMVGDQTIAFRLMDKEMYTGMACGVRNIVVERGIALHKMIRLVTIALGGQAYLNFMGNEFGHPEWIDFPREGNGWSYRYARRQWSLADDAGLRYAQLGLFDRDMLDMVERNGIMRSGYAYNHLMDTAAKTMVFSHGCVLFVFNWHPSLSIADYIVPVPEAGRYRIILSTDDLRYGGQGRNDRSVAHFSFPVTDDEGVTRHYIKVYNICRTAVVYKIIR
;
A
#
# COMPACT_ATOMS: atom_id res chain seq x y z
N ARG A 1 -0.19 29.05 13.33
CA ARG A 1 0.51 28.29 12.27
C ARG A 1 0.55 26.79 12.54
N ASP A 2 0.55 26.36 13.81
CA ASP A 2 0.57 24.94 14.20
C ASP A 2 -0.77 24.20 14.00
N ARG A 3 -1.88 24.94 13.90
CA ARG A 3 -3.21 24.37 13.72
C ARG A 3 -3.43 23.66 12.36
N LEU A 4 -2.68 24.01 11.32
CA LEU A 4 -2.84 23.39 10.00
C LEU A 4 -2.06 22.06 9.87
N ARG A 5 -0.94 21.91 10.59
CA ARG A 5 -0.16 20.67 10.63
C ARG A 5 -0.83 19.59 11.49
N SER A 6 -1.52 19.99 12.57
CA SER A 6 -2.24 19.05 13.43
C SER A 6 -3.59 18.60 12.85
N ARG A 7 -4.16 19.31 11.87
CA ARG A 7 -5.45 18.91 11.27
C ARG A 7 -5.38 17.59 10.50
N GLY A 8 -4.33 17.36 9.73
CA GLY A 8 -4.15 16.09 9.01
C GLY A 8 -3.94 14.90 9.95
N LEU A 9 -3.04 15.05 10.92
CA LEU A 9 -2.76 14.03 11.93
C LEU A 9 -3.93 13.84 12.90
N GLY A 10 -4.61 14.93 13.31
CA GLY A 10 -5.77 14.88 14.18
C GLY A 10 -6.99 14.26 13.51
N ASP A 11 -7.16 14.42 12.19
CA ASP A 11 -8.27 13.83 11.44
C ASP A 11 -8.06 12.33 11.24
N VAL A 12 -6.84 11.90 10.92
CA VAL A 12 -6.45 10.49 10.88
C VAL A 12 -6.60 9.84 12.26
N TYR A 13 -6.17 10.53 13.30
CA TYR A 13 -6.28 10.07 14.69
C TYR A 13 -7.74 9.95 15.15
N LYS A 14 -8.57 10.94 14.88
CA LYS A 14 -10.01 10.92 15.22
C LYS A 14 -10.77 9.84 14.48
N ARG A 15 -10.48 9.63 13.19
CA ARG A 15 -11.13 8.60 12.38
C ARG A 15 -10.73 7.17 12.75
N GLN A 16 -9.55 7.01 13.36
CA GLN A 16 -9.05 5.70 13.78
C GLN A 16 -9.34 5.36 15.24
N MET A 17 -9.70 6.32 16.08
CA MET A 17 -9.69 6.17 17.52
C MET A 17 -11.00 6.41 18.26
N VAL A 18 -11.96 7.16 17.71
CA VAL A 18 -13.17 7.55 18.46
C VAL A 18 -14.42 7.32 17.61
N GLY A 19 -15.02 6.16 17.79
CA GLY A 19 -16.32 5.83 17.21
C GLY A 19 -16.30 5.54 15.70
N ASP A 20 -15.13 5.58 15.06
CA ASP A 20 -14.96 5.25 13.64
C ASP A 20 -14.37 3.84 13.47
N GLN A 21 -14.80 3.18 12.42
CA GLN A 21 -14.30 1.86 12.04
C GLN A 21 -12.86 1.93 11.53
N THR A 22 -12.08 0.86 11.72
CA THR A 22 -10.76 0.72 11.10
C THR A 22 -10.89 0.71 9.57
N ILE A 23 -9.82 1.10 8.86
CA ILE A 23 -9.79 1.03 7.38
C ILE A 23 -10.08 -0.39 6.91
N ALA A 24 -9.51 -1.41 7.55
CA ALA A 24 -9.75 -2.80 7.23
C ALA A 24 -11.24 -3.15 7.33
N PHE A 25 -11.90 -2.76 8.41
CA PHE A 25 -13.32 -3.01 8.58
C PHE A 25 -14.18 -2.24 7.56
N ARG A 26 -13.83 -0.98 7.25
CA ARG A 26 -14.52 -0.21 6.19
C ARG A 26 -14.43 -0.84 4.80
N LEU A 27 -13.34 -1.55 4.51
CA LEU A 27 -13.13 -2.23 3.23
C LEU A 27 -13.81 -3.59 3.14
N MET A 28 -13.97 -4.29 4.27
CA MET A 28 -14.36 -5.69 4.32
C MET A 28 -15.61 -5.97 5.17
N ASP A 29 -16.00 -5.04 6.05
CA ASP A 29 -17.14 -5.12 6.95
C ASP A 29 -17.14 -6.44 7.75
N LYS A 30 -18.31 -6.93 8.12
CA LYS A 30 -18.52 -8.19 8.86
C LYS A 30 -17.91 -9.44 8.18
N GLU A 31 -17.61 -9.37 6.89
CA GLU A 31 -16.94 -10.46 6.16
C GLU A 31 -15.55 -10.80 6.75
N MET A 32 -14.94 -9.87 7.49
CA MET A 32 -13.69 -10.14 8.23
C MET A 32 -13.84 -11.22 9.30
N TYR A 33 -15.01 -11.39 9.88
CA TYR A 33 -15.20 -12.36 10.98
C TYR A 33 -15.21 -13.82 10.50
N THR A 34 -15.53 -14.04 9.24
CA THR A 34 -15.64 -15.40 8.67
C THR A 34 -14.75 -15.65 7.46
N GLY A 35 -14.30 -14.58 6.78
CA GLY A 35 -13.58 -14.67 5.51
C GLY A 35 -12.06 -14.53 5.61
N MET A 36 -11.50 -14.31 6.80
CA MET A 36 -10.05 -14.04 6.94
C MET A 36 -9.18 -15.30 7.01
N ALA A 37 -9.73 -16.51 7.06
CA ALA A 37 -8.93 -17.73 6.95
C ALA A 37 -8.32 -17.87 5.54
N CYS A 38 -7.05 -18.26 5.45
CA CYS A 38 -6.31 -18.36 4.19
C CYS A 38 -6.94 -19.32 3.18
N GLY A 39 -7.61 -20.38 3.66
CA GLY A 39 -8.33 -21.35 2.80
C GLY A 39 -9.71 -20.89 2.33
N VAL A 40 -10.24 -19.78 2.81
CA VAL A 40 -11.59 -19.30 2.47
C VAL A 40 -11.51 -18.32 1.29
N ARG A 41 -12.30 -18.61 0.23
CA ARG A 41 -12.49 -17.69 -0.88
C ARG A 41 -13.61 -16.71 -0.58
N ASN A 42 -13.27 -15.44 -0.43
CA ASN A 42 -14.22 -14.36 -0.21
C ASN A 42 -13.79 -13.12 -0.99
N ILE A 43 -14.54 -12.77 -2.01
CA ILE A 43 -14.21 -11.68 -2.94
C ILE A 43 -14.16 -10.31 -2.22
N VAL A 44 -14.96 -10.11 -1.19
CA VAL A 44 -14.98 -8.86 -0.41
C VAL A 44 -13.68 -8.73 0.38
N VAL A 45 -13.28 -9.81 1.06
CA VAL A 45 -12.04 -9.86 1.85
C VAL A 45 -10.81 -9.75 0.93
N GLU A 46 -10.77 -10.49 -0.19
CA GLU A 46 -9.64 -10.44 -1.13
C GLU A 46 -9.45 -9.04 -1.71
N ARG A 47 -10.55 -8.36 -2.09
CA ARG A 47 -10.52 -6.96 -2.55
C ARG A 47 -10.10 -5.99 -1.45
N GLY A 48 -10.64 -6.18 -0.26
CA GLY A 48 -10.34 -5.33 0.89
C GLY A 48 -8.86 -5.42 1.28
N ILE A 49 -8.29 -6.62 1.31
CA ILE A 49 -6.86 -6.85 1.57
C ILE A 49 -5.98 -6.19 0.50
N ALA A 50 -6.34 -6.35 -0.78
CA ALA A 50 -5.59 -5.72 -1.86
C ALA A 50 -5.56 -4.18 -1.70
N LEU A 51 -6.72 -3.57 -1.49
CA LEU A 51 -6.85 -2.12 -1.28
C LEU A 51 -6.18 -1.66 0.02
N HIS A 52 -6.29 -2.41 1.11
CA HIS A 52 -5.63 -2.09 2.38
C HIS A 52 -4.10 -1.97 2.20
N LYS A 53 -3.46 -2.93 1.53
CA LYS A 53 -2.03 -2.88 1.22
C LYS A 53 -1.67 -1.67 0.36
N MET A 54 -2.47 -1.36 -0.66
CA MET A 54 -2.24 -0.20 -1.52
C MET A 54 -2.38 1.12 -0.76
N ILE A 55 -3.41 1.27 0.09
CA ILE A 55 -3.62 2.45 0.94
C ILE A 55 -2.43 2.65 1.89
N ARG A 56 -1.98 1.58 2.54
CA ARG A 56 -0.80 1.62 3.40
C ARG A 56 0.42 2.12 2.65
N LEU A 57 0.70 1.52 1.49
CA LEU A 57 1.87 1.85 0.67
C LEU A 57 1.82 3.30 0.13
N VAL A 58 0.67 3.77 -0.39
CA VAL A 58 0.57 5.14 -0.88
C VAL A 58 0.69 6.16 0.24
N THR A 59 0.14 5.84 1.42
CA THR A 59 0.23 6.74 2.60
C THR A 59 1.67 6.94 3.03
N ILE A 60 2.46 5.87 3.13
CA ILE A 60 3.87 5.99 3.53
C ILE A 60 4.72 6.60 2.41
N ALA A 61 4.45 6.28 1.14
CA ALA A 61 5.22 6.77 0.01
C ALA A 61 5.01 8.27 -0.28
N LEU A 62 3.84 8.84 0.07
CA LEU A 62 3.49 10.25 -0.13
C LEU A 62 3.37 11.05 1.17
N GLY A 63 3.51 10.41 2.32
CA GLY A 63 3.30 11.01 3.65
C GLY A 63 4.35 12.03 4.09
N GLY A 64 5.33 12.33 3.27
CA GLY A 64 6.40 13.27 3.60
C GLY A 64 7.46 12.65 4.51
N GLN A 65 7.89 13.38 5.53
CA GLN A 65 9.01 13.00 6.40
C GLN A 65 8.63 12.10 7.59
N ALA A 66 7.34 11.81 7.76
CA ALA A 66 6.87 11.00 8.88
C ALA A 66 5.68 10.14 8.48
N TYR A 67 5.61 8.96 9.09
CA TYR A 67 4.51 8.03 8.94
C TYR A 67 4.02 7.60 10.33
N LEU A 68 2.78 7.94 10.63
CA LEU A 68 2.14 7.52 11.88
C LEU A 68 1.20 6.34 11.59
N ASN A 69 1.49 5.21 12.22
CA ASN A 69 0.61 4.05 12.19
C ASN A 69 -0.11 3.91 13.52
N PHE A 70 -1.42 3.70 13.48
CA PHE A 70 -2.18 3.34 14.66
C PHE A 70 -2.12 1.83 14.88
N MET A 71 -1.84 1.41 16.13
CA MET A 71 -1.66 0.00 16.49
C MET A 71 -2.82 -0.87 15.99
N GLY A 72 -2.47 -1.96 15.29
CA GLY A 72 -3.40 -2.90 14.68
C GLY A 72 -3.65 -2.66 13.19
N ASN A 73 -3.43 -1.46 12.65
CA ASN A 73 -3.55 -1.24 11.22
C ASN A 73 -2.51 -2.02 10.41
N GLU A 74 -1.33 -2.28 10.98
CA GLU A 74 -0.25 -3.03 10.35
C GLU A 74 -0.67 -4.44 9.94
N PHE A 75 -1.59 -5.06 10.66
CA PHE A 75 -2.15 -6.37 10.31
C PHE A 75 -3.65 -6.34 9.99
N GLY A 76 -4.27 -5.14 9.96
CA GLY A 76 -5.68 -4.98 9.62
C GLY A 76 -6.65 -5.46 10.70
N HIS A 77 -6.34 -5.18 11.98
CA HIS A 77 -7.23 -5.52 13.09
C HIS A 77 -8.67 -5.02 12.82
N PRO A 78 -9.71 -5.85 12.97
CA PRO A 78 -11.07 -5.47 12.60
C PRO A 78 -11.70 -4.47 13.55
N GLU A 79 -11.37 -4.59 14.84
CA GLU A 79 -12.02 -3.84 15.91
C GLU A 79 -11.31 -2.50 16.20
N TRP A 80 -12.09 -1.50 16.52
CA TRP A 80 -11.60 -0.25 17.07
C TRP A 80 -11.17 -0.41 18.55
N ILE A 81 -10.41 0.53 19.07
CA ILE A 81 -10.06 0.54 20.50
C ILE A 81 -11.10 1.39 21.23
N ASP A 82 -11.82 0.80 22.17
CA ASP A 82 -12.66 1.52 23.11
C ASP A 82 -11.86 1.84 24.38
N PHE A 83 -11.27 3.02 24.39
CA PHE A 83 -10.53 3.48 25.56
C PHE A 83 -11.44 3.66 26.76
N PRO A 84 -10.92 3.48 28.00
CA PRO A 84 -11.69 3.72 29.21
C PRO A 84 -12.29 5.13 29.21
N ARG A 85 -13.59 5.21 29.40
CA ARG A 85 -14.37 6.44 29.46
C ARG A 85 -15.63 6.23 30.30
N GLU A 86 -16.29 7.29 30.70
CA GLU A 86 -17.52 7.21 31.51
C GLU A 86 -18.57 6.30 30.86
N GLY A 87 -18.81 6.45 29.56
CA GLY A 87 -19.83 5.69 28.82
C GLY A 87 -19.59 4.18 28.72
N ASN A 88 -18.39 3.67 29.05
CA ASN A 88 -18.11 2.24 29.14
C ASN A 88 -17.70 1.79 30.54
N GLY A 89 -18.01 2.62 31.58
CA GLY A 89 -17.67 2.32 32.97
C GLY A 89 -16.15 2.22 33.22
N TRP A 90 -15.35 2.99 32.50
CA TRP A 90 -13.88 3.00 32.59
C TRP A 90 -13.26 1.64 32.28
N SER A 91 -13.90 0.80 31.46
CA SER A 91 -13.48 -0.55 31.14
C SER A 91 -12.29 -0.58 30.20
N TYR A 92 -11.29 -1.42 30.48
CA TYR A 92 -10.14 -1.73 29.61
C TYR A 92 -10.41 -2.92 28.68
N ARG A 93 -11.58 -3.55 28.73
CA ARG A 93 -11.88 -4.80 28.02
C ARG A 93 -11.58 -4.72 26.53
N TYR A 94 -11.90 -3.62 25.88
CA TYR A 94 -11.71 -3.38 24.44
C TYR A 94 -10.58 -2.38 24.13
N ALA A 95 -9.78 -2.02 25.14
CA ALA A 95 -8.65 -1.11 24.98
C ALA A 95 -7.34 -1.84 24.54
N ARG A 96 -7.46 -2.97 23.90
CA ARG A 96 -6.31 -3.81 23.49
C ARG A 96 -6.48 -4.35 22.08
N ARG A 97 -5.35 -4.77 21.45
CA ARG A 97 -5.33 -5.53 20.21
C ARG A 97 -5.24 -7.02 20.46
N GLN A 98 -5.88 -7.80 19.60
CA GLN A 98 -5.82 -9.26 19.60
C GLN A 98 -4.62 -9.70 18.73
N TRP A 99 -3.43 -9.68 19.32
CA TRP A 99 -2.20 -10.06 18.62
C TRP A 99 -2.22 -11.50 18.13
N SER A 100 -2.96 -12.39 18.78
CA SER A 100 -3.17 -13.76 18.33
C SER A 100 -3.72 -13.87 16.89
N LEU A 101 -4.42 -12.84 16.39
CA LEU A 101 -4.85 -12.79 14.98
C LEU A 101 -3.67 -12.61 14.04
N ALA A 102 -2.69 -11.78 14.42
CA ALA A 102 -1.47 -11.56 13.64
C ALA A 102 -0.51 -12.73 13.70
N ASP A 103 -0.50 -13.47 14.82
CA ASP A 103 0.39 -14.61 15.05
C ASP A 103 -0.11 -15.91 14.40
N ASP A 104 -1.38 -15.98 14.06
CA ASP A 104 -1.97 -17.15 13.40
C ASP A 104 -1.68 -17.15 11.89
N ALA A 105 -0.76 -18.02 11.46
CA ALA A 105 -0.37 -18.19 10.07
C ALA A 105 -1.52 -18.69 9.15
N GLY A 106 -2.58 -19.27 9.72
CA GLY A 106 -3.80 -19.68 9.01
C GLY A 106 -4.72 -18.52 8.65
N LEU A 107 -4.44 -17.32 9.18
CA LEU A 107 -5.24 -16.13 8.96
C LEU A 107 -4.51 -15.10 8.09
N ARG A 108 -5.28 -14.39 7.28
CA ARG A 108 -4.76 -13.33 6.38
C ARG A 108 -4.22 -12.10 7.11
N TYR A 109 -4.47 -11.98 8.41
CA TYR A 109 -3.86 -10.94 9.26
C TYR A 109 -2.33 -11.07 9.32
N ALA A 110 -1.80 -12.30 9.43
CA ALA A 110 -0.37 -12.57 9.38
C ALA A 110 0.26 -12.09 8.05
N GLN A 111 -0.44 -12.32 6.92
CA GLN A 111 0.01 -11.88 5.60
C GLN A 111 0.02 -10.35 5.46
N LEU A 112 -0.95 -9.65 6.05
CA LEU A 112 -0.98 -8.18 6.08
C LEU A 112 0.16 -7.63 6.94
N GLY A 113 0.41 -8.21 8.12
CA GLY A 113 1.53 -7.82 8.98
C GLY A 113 2.88 -8.05 8.31
N LEU A 114 3.02 -9.16 7.56
CA LEU A 114 4.23 -9.43 6.77
C LEU A 114 4.45 -8.37 5.68
N PHE A 115 3.38 -7.98 4.98
CA PHE A 115 3.44 -6.91 3.99
C PHE A 115 3.87 -5.58 4.62
N ASP A 116 3.29 -5.22 5.76
CA ASP A 116 3.60 -3.97 6.45
C ASP A 116 5.08 -3.91 6.86
N ARG A 117 5.60 -4.99 7.43
CA ARG A 117 7.01 -5.11 7.79
C ARG A 117 7.92 -4.95 6.57
N ASP A 118 7.66 -5.68 5.49
CA ASP A 118 8.49 -5.63 4.29
C ASP A 118 8.38 -4.26 3.57
N MET A 119 7.22 -3.59 3.68
CA MET A 119 7.03 -2.21 3.23
C MET A 119 7.89 -1.23 4.02
N LEU A 120 7.91 -1.33 5.34
CA LEU A 120 8.74 -0.48 6.20
C LEU A 120 10.23 -0.71 5.94
N ASP A 121 10.66 -1.98 5.83
CA ASP A 121 12.02 -2.35 5.45
C ASP A 121 12.43 -1.76 4.10
N MET A 122 11.54 -1.81 3.12
CA MET A 122 11.76 -1.23 1.79
C MET A 122 11.95 0.30 1.88
N VAL A 123 11.10 0.98 2.65
CA VAL A 123 11.17 2.43 2.86
C VAL A 123 12.48 2.82 3.54
N GLU A 124 12.89 2.11 4.58
CA GLU A 124 14.12 2.37 5.32
C GLU A 124 15.36 2.14 4.46
N ARG A 125 15.48 0.95 3.83
CA ARG A 125 16.63 0.57 2.99
C ARG A 125 16.84 1.50 1.79
N ASN A 126 15.79 2.15 1.32
CA ASN A 126 15.88 3.10 0.21
C ASN A 126 15.88 4.56 0.65
N GLY A 127 15.86 4.84 1.95
CA GLY A 127 15.95 6.19 2.51
C GLY A 127 14.80 7.10 2.09
N ILE A 128 13.60 6.55 1.81
CA ILE A 128 12.47 7.29 1.22
C ILE A 128 12.09 8.49 2.10
N MET A 129 11.98 8.30 3.43
CA MET A 129 11.62 9.38 4.35
C MET A 129 12.64 10.53 4.42
N ARG A 130 13.83 10.35 3.85
CA ARG A 130 14.93 11.34 3.85
C ARG A 130 15.19 11.91 2.45
N SER A 131 14.50 11.44 1.43
CA SER A 131 14.81 11.73 0.02
C SER A 131 14.05 12.92 -0.57
N GLY A 132 13.41 13.75 0.24
CA GLY A 132 12.66 14.91 -0.22
C GLY A 132 11.21 14.59 -0.61
N TYR A 133 10.76 15.15 -1.73
CA TYR A 133 9.38 14.99 -2.19
C TYR A 133 9.26 13.94 -3.31
N ALA A 134 8.10 13.30 -3.37
CA ALA A 134 7.77 12.45 -4.49
C ALA A 134 7.57 13.28 -5.78
N TYR A 135 8.02 12.74 -6.90
CA TYR A 135 7.85 13.35 -8.22
C TYR A 135 6.84 12.54 -9.05
N ASN A 136 5.77 13.20 -9.50
CA ASN A 136 4.75 12.58 -10.32
C ASN A 136 5.21 12.43 -11.78
N HIS A 137 5.16 11.23 -12.33
CA HIS A 137 5.50 10.94 -13.72
C HIS A 137 4.27 10.75 -14.60
N LEU A 138 3.18 10.15 -14.05
CA LEU A 138 1.97 9.84 -14.80
C LEU A 138 0.74 9.77 -13.90
N MET A 139 -0.33 10.42 -14.34
CA MET A 139 -1.68 10.27 -13.78
C MET A 139 -2.64 9.90 -14.92
N ASP A 140 -2.84 8.61 -15.14
CA ASP A 140 -3.76 8.08 -16.13
C ASP A 140 -5.14 7.86 -15.50
N THR A 141 -6.05 8.79 -15.75
CA THR A 141 -7.41 8.75 -15.19
C THR A 141 -8.27 7.66 -15.82
N ALA A 142 -8.02 7.30 -17.07
CA ALA A 142 -8.75 6.23 -17.77
C ALA A 142 -8.38 4.85 -17.22
N ALA A 143 -7.08 4.55 -17.15
CA ALA A 143 -6.58 3.32 -16.56
C ALA A 143 -6.55 3.34 -15.03
N LYS A 144 -6.86 4.48 -14.38
CA LYS A 144 -6.75 4.71 -12.93
C LYS A 144 -5.36 4.34 -12.40
N THR A 145 -4.35 4.68 -13.18
CA THR A 145 -2.95 4.38 -12.89
C THR A 145 -2.21 5.64 -12.46
N MET A 146 -1.44 5.52 -11.39
CA MET A 146 -0.59 6.57 -10.87
C MET A 146 0.86 6.08 -10.82
N VAL A 147 1.77 6.87 -11.38
CA VAL A 147 3.20 6.58 -11.37
C VAL A 147 3.96 7.78 -10.80
N PHE A 148 4.75 7.54 -9.79
CA PHE A 148 5.61 8.54 -9.20
C PHE A 148 6.92 7.91 -8.71
N SER A 149 7.98 8.71 -8.65
CA SER A 149 9.22 8.33 -7.97
C SER A 149 9.34 9.02 -6.62
N HIS A 150 9.97 8.35 -5.68
CA HIS A 150 10.37 8.95 -4.41
C HIS A 150 11.77 8.42 -4.06
N GLY A 151 12.75 9.32 -4.03
CA GLY A 151 14.15 8.94 -3.97
C GLY A 151 14.55 8.09 -5.19
N CYS A 152 15.17 6.95 -4.94
CA CYS A 152 15.67 6.04 -5.98
C CYS A 152 14.68 4.95 -6.40
N VAL A 153 13.41 5.03 -5.99
CA VAL A 153 12.40 4.01 -6.28
C VAL A 153 11.22 4.59 -7.06
N LEU A 154 10.63 3.77 -7.90
CA LEU A 154 9.47 4.10 -8.72
C LEU A 154 8.27 3.32 -8.23
N PHE A 155 7.18 3.99 -7.98
CA PHE A 155 5.91 3.44 -7.54
C PHE A 155 4.91 3.43 -8.69
N VAL A 156 4.27 2.29 -8.96
CA VAL A 156 3.23 2.13 -9.95
C VAL A 156 1.99 1.58 -9.26
N PHE A 157 0.92 2.34 -9.23
CA PHE A 157 -0.37 1.97 -8.66
C PHE A 157 -1.41 1.82 -9.75
N ASN A 158 -2.10 0.71 -9.79
CA ASN A 158 -3.31 0.55 -10.60
C ASN A 158 -4.53 0.39 -9.67
N TRP A 159 -5.31 1.43 -9.56
CA TRP A 159 -6.53 1.48 -8.74
C TRP A 159 -7.76 0.94 -9.46
N HIS A 160 -7.63 0.55 -10.73
CA HIS A 160 -8.77 0.08 -11.50
C HIS A 160 -9.32 -1.23 -10.91
N PRO A 161 -10.66 -1.36 -10.78
CA PRO A 161 -11.27 -2.52 -10.12
C PRO A 161 -11.10 -3.83 -10.88
N SER A 162 -10.88 -3.81 -12.20
CA SER A 162 -10.85 -5.01 -13.04
C SER A 162 -9.90 -4.94 -14.23
N LEU A 163 -9.47 -3.74 -14.68
CA LEU A 163 -8.63 -3.60 -15.86
C LEU A 163 -7.17 -3.86 -15.54
N SER A 164 -6.63 -4.93 -16.10
CA SER A 164 -5.19 -5.20 -16.16
C SER A 164 -4.71 -4.99 -17.59
N ILE A 165 -3.57 -4.31 -17.77
CA ILE A 165 -3.07 -3.90 -19.09
C ILE A 165 -1.68 -4.51 -19.28
N ALA A 166 -1.55 -5.38 -20.29
CA ALA A 166 -0.26 -5.91 -20.73
C ALA A 166 0.52 -4.82 -21.48
N ASP A 167 1.84 -4.88 -21.39
CA ASP A 167 2.77 -3.93 -22.04
C ASP A 167 2.46 -2.45 -21.76
N TYR A 168 1.91 -2.17 -20.56
CA TYR A 168 1.62 -0.79 -20.16
C TYR A 168 2.92 0.01 -20.08
N ILE A 169 2.94 1.16 -20.76
CA ILE A 169 4.11 2.01 -20.86
C ILE A 169 4.19 2.92 -19.62
N VAL A 170 5.23 2.74 -18.83
CA VAL A 170 5.47 3.49 -17.60
C VAL A 170 6.70 4.39 -17.79
N PRO A 171 6.56 5.71 -17.62
CA PRO A 171 7.70 6.62 -17.64
C PRO A 171 8.63 6.36 -16.45
N VAL A 172 9.93 6.41 -16.70
CA VAL A 172 10.97 6.19 -15.69
C VAL A 172 11.95 7.37 -15.65
N PRO A 173 12.52 7.69 -14.46
CA PRO A 173 13.39 8.85 -14.31
C PRO A 173 14.73 8.72 -15.04
N GLU A 174 15.26 7.50 -15.20
CA GLU A 174 16.59 7.23 -15.75
C GLU A 174 16.55 6.05 -16.71
N ALA A 175 17.45 6.07 -17.70
CA ALA A 175 17.72 4.90 -18.53
C ALA A 175 18.35 3.77 -17.71
N GLY A 176 17.87 2.54 -17.88
CA GLY A 176 18.46 1.42 -17.18
C GLY A 176 17.58 0.19 -17.08
N ARG A 177 17.97 -0.70 -16.20
CA ARG A 177 17.27 -1.94 -15.89
C ARG A 177 16.56 -1.84 -14.56
N TYR A 178 15.26 -2.10 -14.56
CA TYR A 178 14.40 -2.00 -13.38
C TYR A 178 13.95 -3.38 -12.91
N ARG A 179 13.92 -3.58 -11.59
CA ARG A 179 13.37 -4.79 -10.98
C ARG A 179 12.33 -4.44 -9.92
N ILE A 180 11.39 -5.35 -9.74
CA ILE A 180 10.39 -5.28 -8.67
C ILE A 180 11.08 -5.57 -7.33
N ILE A 181 11.00 -4.63 -6.41
CA ILE A 181 11.48 -4.79 -5.02
C ILE A 181 10.33 -5.05 -4.04
N LEU A 182 9.12 -4.59 -4.35
CA LEU A 182 7.90 -4.87 -3.59
C LEU A 182 6.71 -4.94 -4.52
N SER A 183 5.81 -5.92 -4.31
CA SER A 183 4.52 -6.01 -5.00
C SER A 183 3.43 -6.37 -4.00
N THR A 184 2.32 -5.62 -4.00
CA THR A 184 1.16 -5.93 -3.15
C THR A 184 0.47 -7.22 -3.57
N ASP A 185 0.76 -7.74 -4.78
CA ASP A 185 0.20 -8.97 -5.34
C ASP A 185 1.06 -10.22 -5.11
N ASP A 186 2.17 -10.09 -4.38
CA ASP A 186 3.04 -11.23 -4.02
C ASP A 186 2.25 -12.26 -3.18
N LEU A 187 2.45 -13.54 -3.48
CA LEU A 187 1.81 -14.68 -2.78
C LEU A 187 2.05 -14.64 -1.27
N ARG A 188 3.23 -14.17 -0.83
CA ARG A 188 3.58 -14.04 0.59
C ARG A 188 2.62 -13.13 1.36
N TYR A 189 1.99 -12.18 0.66
CA TYR A 189 1.06 -11.21 1.24
C TYR A 189 -0.40 -11.53 0.92
N GLY A 190 -0.69 -12.78 0.56
CA GLY A 190 -2.03 -13.20 0.16
C GLY A 190 -2.50 -12.61 -1.18
N GLY A 191 -1.54 -12.22 -2.04
CA GLY A 191 -1.80 -11.83 -3.43
C GLY A 191 -1.95 -13.04 -4.34
N GLN A 192 -2.05 -12.80 -5.64
CA GLN A 192 -2.21 -13.83 -6.67
C GLN A 192 -0.91 -14.18 -7.39
N GLY A 193 0.18 -13.45 -7.12
CA GLY A 193 1.51 -13.72 -7.71
C GLY A 193 1.60 -13.47 -9.22
N ARG A 194 0.80 -12.54 -9.76
CA ARG A 194 0.76 -12.24 -11.20
C ARG A 194 1.94 -11.42 -11.70
N ASN A 195 2.73 -10.84 -10.80
CA ASN A 195 3.97 -10.12 -11.11
C ASN A 195 5.18 -11.00 -10.77
N ASP A 196 6.01 -11.30 -11.77
CA ASP A 196 7.25 -12.02 -11.56
C ASP A 196 8.38 -11.06 -11.15
N ARG A 197 8.87 -11.20 -9.92
CA ARG A 197 9.96 -10.39 -9.36
C ARG A 197 11.33 -10.71 -9.97
N SER A 198 11.47 -11.86 -10.63
CA SER A 198 12.73 -12.27 -11.30
C SER A 198 12.95 -11.51 -12.61
N VAL A 199 11.87 -11.03 -13.23
CA VAL A 199 11.92 -10.31 -14.50
C VAL A 199 12.56 -8.94 -14.33
N ALA A 200 13.49 -8.63 -15.23
CA ALA A 200 14.08 -7.30 -15.37
C ALA A 200 13.40 -6.55 -16.52
N HIS A 201 12.98 -5.32 -16.23
CA HIS A 201 12.39 -4.43 -17.22
C HIS A 201 13.46 -3.46 -17.73
N PHE A 202 13.76 -3.53 -19.02
CA PHE A 202 14.72 -2.64 -19.65
C PHE A 202 14.02 -1.37 -20.14
N SER A 203 14.62 -0.22 -19.88
CA SER A 203 14.09 1.02 -20.40
C SER A 203 14.39 1.18 -21.87
N PHE A 204 13.49 1.87 -22.58
CA PHE A 204 13.65 2.27 -23.98
C PHE A 204 13.41 3.77 -24.10
N PRO A 205 14.15 4.47 -25.00
CA PRO A 205 13.96 5.89 -25.20
C PRO A 205 12.77 6.15 -26.16
N VAL A 206 12.07 7.24 -25.91
CA VAL A 206 11.12 7.84 -26.84
C VAL A 206 11.44 9.33 -26.93
N THR A 207 11.70 9.83 -28.13
CA THR A 207 11.95 11.24 -28.39
C THR A 207 10.66 11.87 -28.91
N ASP A 208 10.23 12.95 -28.29
CA ASP A 208 9.06 13.71 -28.74
C ASP A 208 9.39 14.66 -29.90
N ASP A 209 8.38 15.32 -30.46
CA ASP A 209 8.51 16.23 -31.60
C ASP A 209 9.37 17.47 -31.28
N GLU A 210 9.57 17.76 -29.99
CA GLU A 210 10.44 18.84 -29.51
C GLU A 210 11.90 18.40 -29.34
N GLY A 211 12.21 17.13 -29.62
CA GLY A 211 13.55 16.54 -29.49
C GLY A 211 13.92 16.14 -28.06
N VAL A 212 12.96 16.12 -27.11
CA VAL A 212 13.19 15.70 -25.73
C VAL A 212 13.07 14.17 -25.63
N THR A 213 14.14 13.52 -25.20
CA THR A 213 14.16 12.07 -25.01
C THR A 213 13.76 11.71 -23.57
N ARG A 214 12.73 10.90 -23.45
CA ARG A 214 12.28 10.32 -22.17
C ARG A 214 12.42 8.81 -22.20
N HIS A 215 12.58 8.21 -21.04
CA HIS A 215 12.74 6.77 -20.90
C HIS A 215 11.49 6.13 -20.32
N TYR A 216 11.17 4.92 -20.81
CA TYR A 216 9.97 4.17 -20.42
C TYR A 216 10.33 2.71 -20.22
N ILE A 217 9.55 2.01 -19.38
CA ILE A 217 9.55 0.55 -19.29
C ILE A 217 8.18 0.01 -19.67
N LYS A 218 8.12 -1.22 -20.13
CA LYS A 218 6.88 -1.98 -20.31
C LYS A 218 6.64 -2.87 -19.12
N VAL A 219 5.43 -2.83 -18.57
CA VAL A 219 5.05 -3.63 -17.39
C VAL A 219 3.68 -4.27 -17.60
N TYR A 220 3.41 -5.35 -16.91
CA TYR A 220 2.04 -5.82 -16.73
C TYR A 220 1.40 -5.03 -15.59
N ASN A 221 0.56 -4.06 -15.95
CA ASN A 221 -0.12 -3.17 -15.03
C ASN A 221 -1.41 -3.83 -14.51
N ILE A 222 -1.29 -4.57 -13.43
CA ILE A 222 -2.36 -5.43 -12.88
C ILE A 222 -3.34 -4.60 -12.07
N CYS A 223 -4.63 -4.86 -12.25
CA CYS A 223 -5.70 -4.19 -11.49
C CYS A 223 -5.57 -4.42 -9.97
N ARG A 224 -5.91 -3.39 -9.18
CA ARG A 224 -5.84 -3.39 -7.70
C ARG A 224 -4.49 -3.85 -7.18
N THR A 225 -3.42 -3.38 -7.80
CA THR A 225 -2.07 -3.65 -7.31
C THR A 225 -1.22 -2.39 -7.26
N ALA A 226 -0.21 -2.44 -6.40
CA ALA A 226 0.86 -1.49 -6.39
C ALA A 226 2.19 -2.25 -6.46
N VAL A 227 3.08 -1.77 -7.33
CA VAL A 227 4.39 -2.36 -7.56
C VAL A 227 5.45 -1.29 -7.40
N VAL A 228 6.52 -1.63 -6.70
CA VAL A 228 7.67 -0.75 -6.48
C VAL A 228 8.85 -1.30 -7.26
N TYR A 229 9.39 -0.46 -8.13
CA TYR A 229 10.56 -0.78 -8.95
C TYR A 229 11.79 -0.03 -8.48
N LYS A 230 12.94 -0.64 -8.64
CA LYS A 230 14.24 0.00 -8.42
C LYS A 230 15.16 -0.26 -9.61
N ILE A 231 15.93 0.77 -9.99
CA ILE A 231 16.97 0.62 -11.01
C ILE A 231 18.10 -0.25 -10.47
N ILE A 232 18.56 -1.17 -11.29
CA ILE A 232 19.71 -2.03 -10.99
C ILE A 232 20.88 -1.55 -11.86
N ARG A 233 21.91 -1.14 -11.21
CA ARG A 233 23.19 -0.78 -11.83
C ARG A 233 24.07 -1.98 -12.00
#